data_a6a26b5b5da0d952b82742236c307791
#
_entry.id   a6a26b5b5da0d952b82742236c307791
#
_cell.length_a   1.000
_cell.length_b   1.000
_cell.length_c   1.000
_cell.angle_alpha   90.00
_cell.angle_beta   90.00
_cell.angle_gamma   90.00
#
_symmetry.space_group_name_H-M   'P 1'
#
loop_
_entity.id
_entity.type
_entity.pdbx_description
1 polymer ?
#
loop_
_entity_poly.entity_id
_entity_poly.type
_entity_poly.pdbx_seq_one_letter_code
_entity_poly.pdbx_strand_id
1 'polypeptide(L)'
;MASRSQVSPARRAAFAVLRRVFEDGAFADRALRSESARLDDRDRALAQQLAYGSVQRVRTLDHAIETLGRRPVRKLDPPVRAALRLGCYQLAFLDGVPRYAAVNESVELVRSARLERAVPFTNAVLRRLADGARELCEALPEGTPEEAALRHSYPDWVAETWWRELGAEEARALMRAQNAEPETAVRLVRGAVEGSEDRLIPGAWVVDRVDEKAVAEGRIWPQSRGSQLVGHTVGSLPEERTLDLCAAPGGKATMLAGEVVAVEVDEARAERLEKTARLLGATAVRVVHADGRELPPELDDFDRALVDAPCSGLGVLASRPDLRWRAEPLPELQLELVRAALSRVRPGGAVVYSTCTINAEENEAVVDTVTGEGLVTIDPTLGDEWPAFRHRSRPELLQTLPHLHATGGFFVARLLVR
;
A
#
# COMPACT_ATOMS: atom_id res chain seq x y z
N MET A 1 15.47 -44.25 -9.40
CA MET A 1 15.88 -42.88 -9.12
C MET A 1 14.63 -42.02 -9.00
N ALA A 2 14.26 -41.61 -7.77
CA ALA A 2 13.12 -40.72 -7.59
C ALA A 2 13.43 -39.38 -8.27
N SER A 3 12.57 -38.94 -9.18
CA SER A 3 12.63 -37.61 -9.80
C SER A 3 12.76 -36.57 -8.68
N ARG A 4 13.86 -35.82 -8.65
CA ARG A 4 13.98 -34.68 -7.73
C ARG A 4 12.80 -33.77 -8.05
N SER A 5 11.92 -33.54 -7.10
CA SER A 5 10.81 -32.59 -7.22
C SER A 5 11.42 -31.22 -7.53
N GLN A 6 11.17 -30.73 -8.72
CA GLN A 6 11.65 -29.41 -9.13
C GLN A 6 10.75 -28.37 -8.49
N VAL A 7 11.34 -27.41 -7.76
CA VAL A 7 10.57 -26.28 -7.18
C VAL A 7 9.88 -25.50 -8.29
N SER A 8 8.59 -25.26 -8.13
CA SER A 8 7.80 -24.47 -9.10
C SER A 8 8.36 -23.05 -9.26
N PRO A 9 8.27 -22.48 -10.47
CA PRO A 9 8.77 -21.11 -10.72
C PRO A 9 8.15 -20.07 -9.79
N ALA A 10 6.85 -20.17 -9.51
CA ALA A 10 6.13 -19.28 -8.58
C ALA A 10 6.70 -19.32 -7.15
N ARG A 11 6.95 -20.51 -6.59
CA ARG A 11 7.52 -20.64 -5.23
C ARG A 11 8.96 -20.17 -5.16
N ARG A 12 9.73 -20.35 -6.23
CA ARG A 12 11.10 -19.84 -6.30
C ARG A 12 11.12 -18.33 -6.30
N ALA A 13 10.25 -17.68 -7.10
CA ALA A 13 10.10 -16.24 -7.11
C ALA A 13 9.65 -15.70 -5.75
N ALA A 14 8.61 -16.30 -5.14
CA ALA A 14 8.13 -15.90 -3.82
C ALA A 14 9.22 -16.02 -2.73
N PHE A 15 10.00 -17.09 -2.75
CA PHE A 15 11.14 -17.28 -1.85
C PHE A 15 12.22 -16.19 -2.03
N ALA A 16 12.54 -15.84 -3.27
CA ALA A 16 13.47 -14.75 -3.56
C ALA A 16 12.93 -13.40 -3.08
N VAL A 17 11.65 -13.12 -3.29
CA VAL A 17 11.00 -11.89 -2.78
C VAL A 17 11.09 -11.81 -1.27
N LEU A 18 10.75 -12.88 -0.53
CA LEU A 18 10.84 -12.89 0.93
C LEU A 18 12.27 -12.59 1.42
N ARG A 19 13.25 -13.18 0.78
CA ARG A 19 14.66 -12.92 1.13
C ARG A 19 15.02 -11.45 0.89
N ARG A 20 14.70 -10.92 -0.28
CA ARG A 20 14.99 -9.52 -0.61
C ARG A 20 14.28 -8.54 0.33
N VAL A 21 13.04 -8.82 0.73
CA VAL A 21 12.30 -7.97 1.68
C VAL A 21 12.93 -7.97 3.07
N PHE A 22 13.26 -9.15 3.61
CA PHE A 22 13.70 -9.29 5.00
C PHE A 22 15.23 -9.32 5.19
N GLU A 23 16.01 -9.56 4.14
CA GLU A 23 17.47 -9.57 4.19
C GLU A 23 18.06 -8.27 3.60
N ASP A 24 17.54 -7.82 2.45
CA ASP A 24 18.08 -6.69 1.70
C ASP A 24 17.29 -5.39 1.89
N GLY A 25 16.17 -5.42 2.65
CA GLY A 25 15.31 -4.27 2.85
C GLY A 25 14.55 -3.80 1.61
N ALA A 26 14.40 -4.64 0.57
CA ALA A 26 13.70 -4.29 -0.65
C ALA A 26 12.21 -4.08 -0.43
N PHE A 27 11.58 -3.21 -1.21
CA PHE A 27 10.12 -3.10 -1.26
C PHE A 27 9.52 -4.33 -1.97
N ALA A 28 8.43 -4.88 -1.39
CA ALA A 28 7.83 -6.12 -1.88
C ALA A 28 7.35 -6.03 -3.33
N ASP A 29 6.77 -4.91 -3.74
CA ASP A 29 6.31 -4.66 -5.10
C ASP A 29 7.47 -4.64 -6.13
N ARG A 30 8.60 -4.01 -5.75
CA ARG A 30 9.80 -3.94 -6.61
C ARG A 30 10.47 -5.32 -6.71
N ALA A 31 10.58 -6.01 -5.58
CA ALA A 31 11.13 -7.36 -5.54
C ALA A 31 10.27 -8.32 -6.38
N LEU A 32 8.95 -8.32 -6.20
CA LEU A 32 8.03 -9.17 -6.96
C LEU A 32 8.13 -8.90 -8.47
N ARG A 33 8.08 -7.65 -8.88
CA ARG A 33 8.19 -7.26 -10.30
C ARG A 33 9.46 -7.83 -10.96
N SER A 34 10.58 -7.75 -10.25
CA SER A 34 11.87 -8.27 -10.74
C SER A 34 11.89 -9.80 -10.81
N GLU A 35 11.46 -10.46 -9.73
CA GLU A 35 11.56 -11.93 -9.61
C GLU A 35 10.49 -12.66 -10.45
N SER A 36 9.36 -12.01 -10.76
CA SER A 36 8.27 -12.59 -11.56
C SER A 36 8.25 -12.18 -13.02
N ALA A 37 9.22 -11.38 -13.49
CA ALA A 37 9.23 -10.79 -14.83
C ALA A 37 9.18 -11.81 -15.99
N ARG A 38 9.65 -13.04 -15.75
CA ARG A 38 9.70 -14.12 -16.75
C ARG A 38 8.65 -15.21 -16.54
N LEU A 39 7.76 -15.02 -15.56
CA LEU A 39 6.70 -15.97 -15.26
C LEU A 39 5.51 -15.71 -16.18
N ASP A 40 4.78 -16.77 -16.51
CA ASP A 40 3.45 -16.64 -17.10
C ASP A 40 2.46 -16.04 -16.07
N ASP A 41 1.27 -15.67 -16.52
CA ASP A 41 0.26 -14.98 -15.68
C ASP A 41 -0.16 -15.81 -14.47
N ARG A 42 -0.30 -17.13 -14.64
CA ARG A 42 -0.70 -18.04 -13.55
C ARG A 42 0.39 -18.15 -12.48
N ASP A 43 1.62 -18.40 -12.89
CA ASP A 43 2.75 -18.49 -11.96
C ASP A 43 3.05 -17.12 -11.31
N ARG A 44 2.84 -16.00 -12.04
CA ARG A 44 2.96 -14.64 -11.50
C ARG A 44 1.93 -14.37 -10.41
N ALA A 45 0.66 -14.71 -10.64
CA ALA A 45 -0.41 -14.55 -9.64
C ALA A 45 -0.12 -15.41 -8.39
N LEU A 46 0.29 -16.67 -8.57
CA LEU A 46 0.66 -17.52 -7.44
C LEU A 46 1.90 -16.99 -6.70
N ALA A 47 2.92 -16.51 -7.42
CA ALA A 47 4.11 -15.92 -6.80
C ALA A 47 3.75 -14.68 -5.96
N GLN A 48 2.85 -13.83 -6.45
CA GLN A 48 2.34 -12.66 -5.73
C GLN A 48 1.58 -13.09 -4.47
N GLN A 49 0.64 -14.01 -4.59
CA GLN A 49 -0.12 -14.53 -3.45
C GLN A 49 0.79 -15.10 -2.36
N LEU A 50 1.75 -15.93 -2.75
CA LEU A 50 2.71 -16.55 -1.85
C LEU A 50 3.62 -15.52 -1.17
N ALA A 51 4.18 -14.59 -1.94
CA ALA A 51 5.11 -13.58 -1.44
C ALA A 51 4.38 -12.58 -0.53
N TYR A 52 3.31 -11.97 -1.01
CA TYR A 52 2.58 -10.93 -0.26
C TYR A 52 1.92 -11.51 0.98
N GLY A 53 1.26 -12.65 0.87
CA GLY A 53 0.65 -13.30 2.03
C GLY A 53 1.67 -13.71 3.09
N SER A 54 2.85 -14.21 2.68
CA SER A 54 3.91 -14.52 3.64
C SER A 54 4.48 -13.27 4.30
N VAL A 55 4.62 -12.14 3.58
CA VAL A 55 5.05 -10.86 4.16
C VAL A 55 3.99 -10.29 5.09
N GLN A 56 2.72 -10.33 4.70
CA GLN A 56 1.59 -9.90 5.53
C GLN A 56 1.52 -10.65 6.84
N ARG A 57 1.69 -11.96 6.80
CA ARG A 57 1.46 -12.86 7.94
C ARG A 57 2.71 -13.20 8.75
N VAL A 58 3.83 -12.51 8.51
CA VAL A 58 5.13 -12.92 9.07
C VAL A 58 5.14 -13.11 10.59
N ARG A 59 4.48 -12.25 11.35
CA ARG A 59 4.43 -12.35 12.82
C ARG A 59 3.67 -13.62 13.28
N THR A 60 2.51 -13.87 12.69
CA THR A 60 1.71 -15.07 12.97
C THR A 60 2.44 -16.34 12.51
N LEU A 61 3.11 -16.29 11.33
CA LEU A 61 3.90 -17.41 10.82
C LEU A 61 5.09 -17.70 11.74
N ASP A 62 5.81 -16.68 12.19
CA ASP A 62 6.94 -16.84 13.10
C ASP A 62 6.50 -17.45 14.43
N HIS A 63 5.36 -16.99 14.98
CA HIS A 63 4.77 -17.59 16.18
C HIS A 63 4.45 -19.08 15.98
N ALA A 64 3.83 -19.47 14.87
CA ALA A 64 3.53 -20.88 14.58
C ALA A 64 4.82 -21.70 14.39
N ILE A 65 5.83 -21.16 13.69
CA ILE A 65 7.11 -21.81 13.47
C ILE A 65 7.85 -22.00 14.81
N GLU A 66 7.88 -21.02 15.68
CA GLU A 66 8.52 -21.09 16.99
C GLU A 66 7.82 -22.09 17.91
N THR A 67 6.48 -22.05 17.95
CA THR A 67 5.67 -22.91 18.81
C THR A 67 5.80 -24.39 18.40
N LEU A 68 5.61 -24.71 17.12
CA LEU A 68 5.65 -26.07 16.62
C LEU A 68 7.07 -26.55 16.31
N GLY A 69 7.94 -25.64 15.91
CA GLY A 69 9.37 -25.90 15.63
C GLY A 69 10.26 -25.97 16.86
N ARG A 70 9.80 -25.41 17.99
CA ARG A 70 10.54 -25.33 19.27
C ARG A 70 11.92 -24.65 19.14
N ARG A 71 12.03 -23.67 18.24
CA ARG A 71 13.26 -22.93 18.02
C ARG A 71 12.95 -21.50 17.58
N PRO A 72 13.55 -20.48 18.20
CA PRO A 72 13.37 -19.09 17.82
C PRO A 72 13.74 -18.83 16.35
N VAL A 73 12.84 -18.20 15.60
CA VAL A 73 13.03 -17.90 14.17
C VAL A 73 14.24 -17.01 13.93
N ARG A 74 14.53 -16.08 14.84
CA ARG A 74 15.71 -15.21 14.77
C ARG A 74 17.07 -15.95 14.78
N LYS A 75 17.09 -17.21 15.25
CA LYS A 75 18.28 -18.07 15.28
C LYS A 75 18.43 -18.95 14.03
N LEU A 76 17.51 -18.85 13.08
CA LEU A 76 17.56 -19.61 11.83
C LEU A 76 18.31 -18.83 10.76
N ASP A 77 19.04 -19.56 9.91
CA ASP A 77 19.64 -18.99 8.71
C ASP A 77 18.55 -18.33 7.84
N PRO A 78 18.80 -17.15 7.23
CA PRO A 78 17.82 -16.42 6.47
C PRO A 78 17.08 -17.26 5.40
N PRO A 79 17.75 -18.11 4.58
CA PRO A 79 17.04 -18.96 3.62
C PRO A 79 16.13 -20.00 4.28
N VAL A 80 16.54 -20.56 5.45
CA VAL A 80 15.70 -21.51 6.21
C VAL A 80 14.45 -20.82 6.73
N ARG A 81 14.60 -19.62 7.28
CA ARG A 81 13.51 -18.79 7.77
C ARG A 81 12.53 -18.44 6.66
N ALA A 82 13.02 -18.01 5.51
CA ALA A 82 12.17 -17.70 4.34
C ALA A 82 11.39 -18.93 3.84
N ALA A 83 12.05 -20.09 3.75
CA ALA A 83 11.41 -21.32 3.34
C ALA A 83 10.35 -21.81 4.34
N LEU A 84 10.62 -21.70 5.64
CA LEU A 84 9.65 -22.07 6.69
C LEU A 84 8.45 -21.13 6.68
N ARG A 85 8.64 -19.82 6.53
CA ARG A 85 7.55 -18.83 6.40
C ARG A 85 6.68 -19.13 5.19
N LEU A 86 7.29 -19.36 4.03
CA LEU A 86 6.59 -19.70 2.79
C LEU A 86 5.82 -21.03 2.91
N GLY A 87 6.42 -22.06 3.51
CA GLY A 87 5.76 -23.33 3.76
C GLY A 87 4.61 -23.20 4.76
N CYS A 88 4.84 -22.50 5.87
CA CYS A 88 3.84 -22.25 6.90
C CYS A 88 2.64 -21.47 6.34
N TYR A 89 2.86 -20.42 5.53
CA TYR A 89 1.79 -19.67 4.89
C TYR A 89 0.89 -20.56 4.02
N GLN A 90 1.49 -21.42 3.19
CA GLN A 90 0.74 -22.35 2.36
C GLN A 90 -0.09 -23.33 3.18
N LEU A 91 0.45 -23.84 4.29
CA LEU A 91 -0.18 -24.84 5.15
C LEU A 91 -1.30 -24.26 6.01
N ALA A 92 -1.11 -23.03 6.51
CA ALA A 92 -2.03 -22.39 7.44
C ALA A 92 -3.13 -21.56 6.76
N PHE A 93 -2.81 -20.90 5.63
CA PHE A 93 -3.67 -19.85 5.07
C PHE A 93 -4.16 -20.10 3.65
N LEU A 94 -3.65 -21.13 2.94
CA LEU A 94 -4.12 -21.41 1.59
C LEU A 94 -4.94 -22.69 1.54
N ASP A 95 -6.04 -22.62 0.82
CA ASP A 95 -6.83 -23.79 0.44
C ASP A 95 -6.34 -24.33 -0.91
N GLY A 96 -6.52 -25.64 -1.13
CA GLY A 96 -6.18 -26.27 -2.40
C GLY A 96 -4.69 -26.52 -2.65
N VAL A 97 -3.78 -26.16 -1.74
CA VAL A 97 -2.37 -26.52 -1.83
C VAL A 97 -2.15 -27.88 -1.15
N PRO A 98 -1.72 -28.92 -1.88
CA PRO A 98 -1.45 -30.23 -1.26
C PRO A 98 -0.34 -30.10 -0.21
N ARG A 99 -0.60 -30.61 1.02
CA ARG A 99 0.36 -30.53 2.14
C ARG A 99 1.75 -31.03 1.77
N TYR A 100 1.82 -32.15 1.03
CA TYR A 100 3.09 -32.71 0.60
C TYR A 100 3.88 -31.78 -0.33
N ALA A 101 3.19 -31.04 -1.20
CA ALA A 101 3.83 -30.11 -2.12
C ALA A 101 4.39 -28.90 -1.34
N ALA A 102 3.62 -28.32 -0.42
CA ALA A 102 4.09 -27.22 0.44
C ALA A 102 5.33 -27.63 1.25
N VAL A 103 5.35 -28.83 1.82
CA VAL A 103 6.49 -29.36 2.58
C VAL A 103 7.69 -29.62 1.67
N ASN A 104 7.51 -30.44 0.62
CA ASN A 104 8.64 -30.88 -0.21
C ASN A 104 9.30 -29.73 -0.94
N GLU A 105 8.53 -28.83 -1.58
CA GLU A 105 9.11 -27.71 -2.33
C GLU A 105 9.80 -26.70 -1.39
N SER A 106 9.27 -26.47 -0.19
CA SER A 106 9.96 -25.60 0.80
C SER A 106 11.28 -26.21 1.28
N VAL A 107 11.37 -27.52 1.44
CA VAL A 107 12.63 -28.23 1.73
C VAL A 107 13.62 -28.11 0.57
N GLU A 108 13.16 -28.24 -0.68
CA GLU A 108 13.99 -28.09 -1.87
C GLU A 108 14.54 -26.64 -2.01
N LEU A 109 13.77 -25.63 -1.57
CA LEU A 109 14.27 -24.23 -1.53
C LEU A 109 15.49 -24.12 -0.61
N VAL A 110 15.48 -24.74 0.57
CA VAL A 110 16.63 -24.77 1.47
C VAL A 110 17.84 -25.49 0.84
N ARG A 111 17.57 -26.60 0.14
CA ARG A 111 18.62 -27.33 -0.59
C ARG A 111 19.21 -26.49 -1.72
N SER A 112 18.36 -25.77 -2.45
CA SER A 112 18.82 -24.86 -3.53
C SER A 112 19.68 -23.70 -3.01
N ALA A 113 19.49 -23.31 -1.75
CA ALA A 113 20.35 -22.35 -1.05
C ALA A 113 21.65 -22.94 -0.50
N ARG A 114 21.96 -24.22 -0.84
CA ARG A 114 23.18 -24.96 -0.40
C ARG A 114 23.28 -25.18 1.11
N LEU A 115 22.15 -25.27 1.82
CA LEU A 115 22.06 -25.51 3.24
C LEU A 115 21.65 -26.95 3.58
N GLU A 116 22.36 -27.94 3.02
CA GLU A 116 22.05 -29.37 3.17
C GLU A 116 21.90 -29.79 4.64
N ARG A 117 22.72 -29.25 5.55
CA ARG A 117 22.66 -29.55 6.99
C ARG A 117 21.35 -29.11 7.65
N ALA A 118 20.66 -28.11 7.09
CA ALA A 118 19.40 -27.59 7.60
C ALA A 118 18.18 -28.38 7.06
N VAL A 119 18.33 -29.18 6.01
CA VAL A 119 17.26 -29.92 5.36
C VAL A 119 16.49 -30.85 6.32
N PRO A 120 17.13 -31.69 7.16
CA PRO A 120 16.40 -32.55 8.09
C PRO A 120 15.58 -31.76 9.12
N PHE A 121 16.15 -30.68 9.65
CA PHE A 121 15.46 -29.78 10.57
C PHE A 121 14.24 -29.11 9.89
N THR A 122 14.44 -28.52 8.73
CA THR A 122 13.37 -27.84 7.97
C THR A 122 12.21 -28.81 7.67
N ASN A 123 12.51 -30.03 7.21
CA ASN A 123 11.50 -31.03 6.94
C ASN A 123 10.73 -31.46 8.21
N ALA A 124 11.40 -31.62 9.33
CA ALA A 124 10.78 -31.98 10.60
C ALA A 124 9.84 -30.86 11.10
N VAL A 125 10.24 -29.59 10.97
CA VAL A 125 9.40 -28.44 11.34
C VAL A 125 8.20 -28.33 10.43
N LEU A 126 8.38 -28.39 9.09
CA LEU A 126 7.29 -28.31 8.12
C LEU A 126 6.25 -29.42 8.27
N ARG A 127 6.63 -30.63 8.65
CA ARG A 127 5.68 -31.70 8.95
C ARG A 127 4.81 -31.37 10.15
N ARG A 128 5.40 -30.84 11.25
CA ARG A 128 4.61 -30.41 12.41
C ARG A 128 3.69 -29.23 12.07
N LEU A 129 4.15 -28.30 11.22
CA LEU A 129 3.31 -27.23 10.72
C LEU A 129 2.15 -27.75 9.85
N ALA A 130 2.39 -28.78 9.05
CA ALA A 130 1.32 -29.42 8.24
C ALA A 130 0.24 -30.07 9.11
N ASP A 131 0.59 -30.49 10.31
CA ASP A 131 -0.35 -31.15 11.23
C ASP A 131 -1.14 -30.16 12.11
N GLY A 132 -0.59 -28.96 12.41
CA GLY A 132 -1.20 -28.11 13.41
C GLY A 132 -1.15 -26.59 13.17
N ALA A 133 -0.52 -26.09 12.10
CA ALA A 133 -0.33 -24.64 11.94
C ALA A 133 -1.66 -23.90 11.71
N ARG A 134 -2.58 -24.47 10.94
CA ARG A 134 -3.90 -23.87 10.67
C ARG A 134 -4.69 -23.71 11.97
N GLU A 135 -4.86 -24.79 12.71
CA GLU A 135 -5.59 -24.80 13.98
C GLU A 135 -4.97 -23.83 15.00
N LEU A 136 -3.64 -23.80 15.10
CA LEU A 136 -2.93 -22.87 15.97
C LEU A 136 -3.22 -21.41 15.61
N CYS A 137 -3.13 -21.05 14.32
CA CYS A 137 -3.36 -19.67 13.87
C CYS A 137 -4.83 -19.24 14.03
N GLU A 138 -5.79 -20.16 13.77
CA GLU A 138 -7.22 -19.90 13.93
C GLU A 138 -7.63 -19.75 15.39
N ALA A 139 -6.97 -20.46 16.31
CA ALA A 139 -7.23 -20.43 17.73
C ALA A 139 -6.63 -19.20 18.46
N LEU A 140 -5.81 -18.39 17.80
CA LEU A 140 -5.24 -17.19 18.43
C LEU A 140 -6.35 -16.24 18.87
N PRO A 141 -6.28 -15.71 20.11
CA PRO A 141 -7.25 -14.73 20.59
C PRO A 141 -7.12 -13.38 19.86
N GLU A 142 -8.15 -12.52 20.00
CA GLU A 142 -8.18 -11.18 19.43
C GLU A 142 -8.94 -10.17 20.34
N GLY A 143 -8.94 -10.43 21.64
CA GLY A 143 -9.66 -9.63 22.62
C GLY A 143 -8.95 -8.34 23.03
N THR A 144 -7.62 -8.29 22.88
CA THR A 144 -6.80 -7.11 23.15
C THR A 144 -6.07 -6.66 21.88
N PRO A 145 -5.52 -5.42 21.84
CA PRO A 145 -4.70 -4.97 20.70
C PRO A 145 -3.55 -5.91 20.39
N GLU A 146 -2.81 -6.38 21.39
CA GLU A 146 -1.65 -7.25 21.24
C GLU A 146 -2.03 -8.65 20.71
N GLU A 147 -3.14 -9.20 21.21
CA GLU A 147 -3.69 -10.47 20.73
C GLU A 147 -4.12 -10.36 19.25
N ALA A 148 -4.87 -9.28 18.92
CA ALA A 148 -5.29 -9.02 17.55
C ALA A 148 -4.07 -8.76 16.64
N ALA A 149 -3.05 -8.06 17.12
CA ALA A 149 -1.80 -7.83 16.40
C ALA A 149 -1.08 -9.15 16.07
N LEU A 150 -1.03 -10.10 17.01
CA LEU A 150 -0.48 -11.43 16.77
C LEU A 150 -1.32 -12.23 15.77
N ARG A 151 -2.64 -12.28 15.98
CA ARG A 151 -3.58 -13.04 15.14
C ARG A 151 -3.60 -12.57 13.69
N HIS A 152 -3.64 -11.23 13.50
CA HIS A 152 -3.73 -10.61 12.18
C HIS A 152 -2.37 -10.21 11.61
N SER A 153 -1.29 -10.42 12.36
CA SER A 153 0.10 -10.15 11.94
C SER A 153 0.39 -8.67 11.69
N TYR A 154 0.27 -7.87 12.75
CA TYR A 154 0.63 -6.45 12.76
C TYR A 154 1.65 -6.16 13.87
N PRO A 155 2.43 -5.07 13.79
CA PRO A 155 3.14 -4.52 14.94
C PRO A 155 2.15 -4.09 16.04
N ASP A 156 2.55 -4.18 17.32
CA ASP A 156 1.67 -3.83 18.43
C ASP A 156 1.21 -2.38 18.34
N TRP A 157 2.13 -1.44 18.05
CA TRP A 157 1.80 -0.02 17.93
C TRP A 157 0.73 0.29 16.88
N VAL A 158 0.70 -0.44 15.76
CA VAL A 158 -0.34 -0.27 14.73
C VAL A 158 -1.70 -0.71 15.27
N ALA A 159 -1.74 -1.86 15.94
CA ALA A 159 -2.96 -2.38 16.53
C ALA A 159 -3.48 -1.44 17.63
N GLU A 160 -2.60 -0.95 18.52
CA GLU A 160 -2.92 0.00 19.57
C GLU A 160 -3.46 1.31 19.01
N THR A 161 -2.84 1.85 17.94
CA THR A 161 -3.30 3.06 17.26
C THR A 161 -4.73 2.87 16.73
N TRP A 162 -4.98 1.83 15.95
CA TRP A 162 -6.31 1.59 15.40
C TRP A 162 -7.35 1.26 16.48
N TRP A 163 -6.94 0.58 17.56
CA TRP A 163 -7.83 0.30 18.68
C TRP A 163 -8.28 1.56 19.42
N ARG A 164 -7.35 2.49 19.61
CA ARG A 164 -7.60 3.81 20.21
C ARG A 164 -8.50 4.68 19.34
N GLU A 165 -8.27 4.70 18.02
CA GLU A 165 -8.95 5.60 17.08
C GLU A 165 -10.30 5.07 16.60
N LEU A 166 -10.42 3.76 16.38
CA LEU A 166 -11.60 3.16 15.78
C LEU A 166 -12.42 2.31 16.76
N GLY A 167 -11.83 1.94 17.89
CA GLY A 167 -12.41 0.96 18.82
C GLY A 167 -12.16 -0.49 18.38
N ALA A 168 -12.39 -1.41 19.29
CA ALA A 168 -12.00 -2.82 19.17
C ALA A 168 -12.58 -3.53 17.94
N GLU A 169 -13.87 -3.33 17.67
CA GLU A 169 -14.57 -4.05 16.60
C GLU A 169 -14.06 -3.64 15.22
N GLU A 170 -13.96 -2.35 14.99
CA GLU A 170 -13.52 -1.84 13.69
C GLU A 170 -12.03 -1.98 13.46
N ALA A 171 -11.20 -1.87 14.50
CA ALA A 171 -9.79 -2.16 14.39
C ALA A 171 -9.56 -3.61 13.91
N ARG A 172 -10.30 -4.58 14.48
CA ARG A 172 -10.26 -5.98 13.99
C ARG A 172 -10.77 -6.11 12.57
N ALA A 173 -11.88 -5.44 12.23
CA ALA A 173 -12.42 -5.46 10.87
C ALA A 173 -11.42 -4.87 9.85
N LEU A 174 -10.75 -3.78 10.20
CA LEU A 174 -9.70 -3.16 9.39
C LEU A 174 -8.51 -4.09 9.21
N MET A 175 -8.02 -4.72 10.29
CA MET A 175 -6.92 -5.69 10.21
C MET A 175 -7.27 -6.88 9.31
N ARG A 176 -8.50 -7.38 9.37
CA ARG A 176 -8.99 -8.45 8.48
C ARG A 176 -9.03 -7.97 7.02
N ALA A 177 -9.63 -6.82 6.76
CA ALA A 177 -9.75 -6.26 5.40
C ALA A 177 -8.39 -6.04 4.75
N GLN A 178 -7.41 -5.53 5.49
CA GLN A 178 -6.06 -5.31 4.98
C GLN A 178 -5.20 -6.59 4.88
N ASN A 179 -5.73 -7.73 5.31
CA ASN A 179 -5.16 -9.05 5.05
C ASN A 179 -5.86 -9.80 3.91
N ALA A 180 -6.93 -9.24 3.38
CA ALA A 180 -7.59 -9.75 2.17
C ALA A 180 -6.86 -9.29 0.91
N GLU A 181 -7.24 -9.87 -0.21
CA GLU A 181 -6.76 -9.43 -1.52
C GLU A 181 -7.24 -7.99 -1.79
N PRO A 182 -6.34 -7.07 -2.17
CA PRO A 182 -6.74 -5.69 -2.48
C PRO A 182 -7.61 -5.65 -3.73
N GLU A 183 -8.45 -4.62 -3.84
CA GLU A 183 -9.17 -4.35 -5.06
C GLU A 183 -8.24 -4.21 -6.26
N THR A 184 -8.67 -4.69 -7.41
CA THR A 184 -8.03 -4.37 -8.69
C THR A 184 -8.81 -3.23 -9.33
N ALA A 185 -8.31 -2.00 -9.18
CA ALA A 185 -8.99 -0.82 -9.69
C ALA A 185 -8.14 -0.07 -10.71
N VAL A 186 -8.82 0.50 -11.70
CA VAL A 186 -8.21 1.33 -12.74
C VAL A 186 -8.97 2.64 -12.90
N ARG A 187 -8.26 3.67 -13.31
CA ARG A 187 -8.86 4.90 -13.82
C ARG A 187 -9.02 4.77 -15.33
N LEU A 188 -10.23 5.02 -15.84
CA LEU A 188 -10.46 5.18 -17.26
C LEU A 188 -9.92 6.54 -17.71
N VAL A 189 -9.01 6.53 -18.68
CA VAL A 189 -8.43 7.75 -19.29
C VAL A 189 -9.11 8.07 -20.61
N ARG A 190 -9.30 7.04 -21.47
CA ARG A 190 -10.00 7.16 -22.74
C ARG A 190 -10.52 5.82 -23.24
N GLY A 191 -11.56 5.84 -24.05
CA GLY A 191 -12.17 4.63 -24.60
C GLY A 191 -13.09 3.92 -23.62
N ALA A 192 -13.00 2.61 -23.52
CA ALA A 192 -13.82 1.78 -22.65
C ALA A 192 -12.98 0.74 -21.90
N VAL A 193 -13.50 0.25 -20.80
CA VAL A 193 -12.93 -0.81 -19.97
C VAL A 193 -14.02 -1.81 -19.60
N GLU A 194 -13.68 -3.09 -19.51
CA GLU A 194 -14.58 -4.11 -18.95
C GLU A 194 -14.43 -4.14 -17.43
N GLY A 195 -15.55 -4.10 -16.71
CA GLY A 195 -15.57 -4.08 -15.25
C GLY A 195 -16.81 -3.39 -14.71
N SER A 196 -16.77 -3.05 -13.43
CA SER A 196 -17.82 -2.30 -12.75
C SER A 196 -17.37 -0.87 -12.48
N GLU A 197 -18.06 0.11 -13.07
CA GLU A 197 -17.83 1.51 -12.78
C GLU A 197 -18.25 1.83 -11.34
N ASP A 198 -17.43 2.58 -10.62
CA ASP A 198 -17.78 3.06 -9.30
C ASP A 198 -18.84 4.17 -9.41
N ARG A 199 -19.90 4.04 -8.62
CA ARG A 199 -21.02 5.01 -8.68
C ARG A 199 -20.72 6.31 -7.95
N LEU A 200 -19.71 6.33 -7.11
CA LEU A 200 -19.38 7.45 -6.23
C LEU A 200 -18.15 8.22 -6.72
N ILE A 201 -17.23 7.55 -7.42
CA ILE A 201 -15.97 8.14 -7.87
C ILE A 201 -15.92 8.09 -9.40
N PRO A 202 -16.12 9.23 -10.09
CA PRO A 202 -16.19 9.28 -11.55
C PRO A 202 -14.91 8.73 -12.22
N GLY A 203 -15.08 7.90 -13.25
CA GLY A 203 -13.97 7.31 -14.01
C GLY A 203 -13.20 6.20 -13.29
N ALA A 204 -13.61 5.85 -12.08
CA ALA A 204 -13.05 4.71 -11.34
C ALA A 204 -13.75 3.41 -11.71
N TRP A 205 -12.98 2.38 -12.00
CA TRP A 205 -13.46 1.06 -12.39
C TRP A 205 -12.82 -0.02 -11.55
N VAL A 206 -13.62 -0.99 -11.09
CA VAL A 206 -13.14 -2.25 -10.50
C VAL A 206 -13.17 -3.31 -11.59
N VAL A 207 -12.05 -3.99 -11.77
CA VAL A 207 -11.85 -4.98 -12.82
C VAL A 207 -11.34 -6.29 -12.23
N ASP A 208 -11.64 -7.42 -12.88
CA ASP A 208 -11.12 -8.71 -12.43
C ASP A 208 -9.61 -8.81 -12.66
N ARG A 209 -9.13 -8.19 -13.73
CA ARG A 209 -7.71 -8.14 -14.10
C ARG A 209 -7.38 -6.86 -14.87
N VAL A 210 -6.19 -6.32 -14.62
CA VAL A 210 -5.67 -5.18 -15.38
C VAL A 210 -5.34 -5.63 -16.81
N ASP A 211 -5.89 -4.95 -17.80
CA ASP A 211 -5.51 -5.10 -19.21
C ASP A 211 -4.18 -4.39 -19.46
N GLU A 212 -3.08 -5.16 -19.47
CA GLU A 212 -1.72 -4.62 -19.67
C GLU A 212 -1.57 -3.87 -21.02
N LYS A 213 -2.31 -4.28 -22.06
CA LYS A 213 -2.30 -3.61 -23.36
C LYS A 213 -2.97 -2.25 -23.24
N ALA A 214 -4.11 -2.16 -22.58
CA ALA A 214 -4.80 -0.90 -22.34
C ALA A 214 -3.97 0.07 -21.49
N VAL A 215 -3.20 -0.44 -20.52
CA VAL A 215 -2.22 0.35 -19.76
C VAL A 215 -1.10 0.85 -20.64
N ALA A 216 -0.50 -0.02 -21.46
CA ALA A 216 0.60 0.34 -22.38
C ALA A 216 0.17 1.37 -23.44
N GLU A 217 -1.10 1.36 -23.83
CA GLU A 217 -1.70 2.33 -24.74
C GLU A 217 -2.17 3.62 -24.00
N GLY A 218 -2.08 3.68 -22.68
CA GLY A 218 -2.55 4.82 -21.86
C GLY A 218 -4.06 5.00 -21.88
N ARG A 219 -4.86 3.97 -22.17
CA ARG A 219 -6.32 4.01 -22.12
C ARG A 219 -6.87 3.91 -20.71
N ILE A 220 -6.18 3.14 -19.87
CA ILE A 220 -6.47 3.00 -18.43
C ILE A 220 -5.19 3.20 -17.63
N TRP A 221 -5.35 3.55 -16.37
CA TRP A 221 -4.25 3.66 -15.41
C TRP A 221 -4.56 2.89 -14.13
N PRO A 222 -3.71 1.94 -13.69
CA PRO A 222 -3.89 1.25 -12.40
C PRO A 222 -3.82 2.25 -11.26
N GLN A 223 -4.94 2.44 -10.55
CA GLN A 223 -5.05 3.42 -9.47
C GLN A 223 -6.23 3.02 -8.57
N SER A 224 -6.01 2.90 -7.26
CA SER A 224 -7.09 2.60 -6.31
C SER A 224 -8.16 3.69 -6.32
N ARG A 225 -9.40 3.33 -6.02
CA ARG A 225 -10.52 4.27 -5.97
C ARG A 225 -10.27 5.39 -4.95
N GLY A 226 -9.73 5.07 -3.76
CA GLY A 226 -9.36 6.08 -2.78
C GLY A 226 -8.32 7.08 -3.31
N SER A 227 -7.33 6.63 -4.09
CA SER A 227 -6.37 7.54 -4.73
C SER A 227 -7.00 8.40 -5.82
N GLN A 228 -8.01 7.89 -6.54
CA GLN A 228 -8.78 8.68 -7.51
C GLN A 228 -9.66 9.72 -6.82
N LEU A 229 -10.30 9.36 -5.69
CA LEU A 229 -11.04 10.31 -4.86
C LEU A 229 -10.20 11.52 -4.50
N VAL A 230 -8.96 11.31 -4.03
CA VAL A 230 -8.03 12.42 -3.71
C VAL A 230 -7.84 13.35 -4.91
N GLY A 231 -7.59 12.81 -6.11
CA GLY A 231 -7.44 13.62 -7.32
C GLY A 231 -8.68 14.48 -7.63
N HIS A 232 -9.88 13.93 -7.45
CA HIS A 232 -11.14 14.68 -7.64
C HIS A 232 -11.35 15.78 -6.61
N THR A 233 -10.92 15.58 -5.36
CA THR A 233 -11.11 16.59 -4.28
C THR A 233 -10.31 17.87 -4.49
N VAL A 234 -9.30 17.86 -5.37
CA VAL A 234 -8.56 19.07 -5.74
C VAL A 234 -9.46 20.08 -6.44
N GLY A 235 -10.39 19.59 -7.29
CA GLY A 235 -11.39 20.41 -7.96
C GLY A 235 -10.78 21.48 -8.88
N SER A 236 -9.61 21.19 -9.50
CA SER A 236 -8.92 22.12 -10.40
C SER A 236 -9.75 22.42 -11.66
N LEU A 237 -9.69 23.66 -12.13
CA LEU A 237 -10.39 24.13 -13.32
C LEU A 237 -9.43 24.31 -14.51
N PRO A 238 -9.93 24.28 -15.76
CA PRO A 238 -9.07 24.39 -16.95
C PRO A 238 -8.22 25.66 -17.03
N GLU A 239 -8.66 26.75 -16.41
CA GLU A 239 -7.99 28.05 -16.36
C GLU A 239 -7.06 28.21 -15.16
N GLU A 240 -7.05 27.26 -14.23
CA GLU A 240 -6.27 27.33 -12.99
C GLU A 240 -4.88 26.72 -13.16
N ARG A 241 -3.97 27.16 -12.29
CA ARG A 241 -2.63 26.62 -12.09
C ARG A 241 -2.60 25.81 -10.79
N THR A 242 -2.22 24.55 -10.89
CA THR A 242 -2.18 23.63 -9.74
C THR A 242 -0.76 23.14 -9.49
N LEU A 243 -0.34 23.15 -8.23
CA LEU A 243 0.92 22.58 -7.74
C LEU A 243 0.65 21.20 -7.13
N ASP A 244 1.37 20.16 -7.55
CA ASP A 244 1.37 18.83 -6.92
C ASP A 244 2.76 18.54 -6.34
N LEU A 245 2.90 18.55 -4.99
CA LEU A 245 4.20 18.54 -4.32
C LEU A 245 4.87 17.18 -4.18
N CYS A 246 4.14 16.08 -4.28
CA CYS A 246 4.68 14.71 -4.14
C CYS A 246 4.13 13.83 -5.25
N ALA A 247 4.27 14.31 -6.49
CA ALA A 247 3.44 13.91 -7.62
C ALA A 247 3.67 12.50 -8.16
N ALA A 248 4.87 11.91 -7.98
CA ALA A 248 5.16 10.61 -8.59
C ALA A 248 4.38 9.44 -7.94
N PRO A 249 3.88 8.52 -8.75
CA PRO A 249 4.19 8.26 -10.17
C PRO A 249 3.33 9.02 -11.20
N GLY A 250 2.48 9.97 -10.79
CA GLY A 250 1.69 10.81 -11.68
C GLY A 250 0.21 10.47 -11.77
N GLY A 251 -0.26 9.48 -11.01
CA GLY A 251 -1.66 9.07 -11.05
C GLY A 251 -2.62 10.20 -10.72
N LYS A 252 -2.33 11.04 -9.71
CA LYS A 252 -3.12 12.20 -9.31
C LYS A 252 -2.84 13.40 -10.21
N ALA A 253 -1.56 13.77 -10.41
CA ALA A 253 -1.16 14.89 -11.26
C ALA A 253 -1.84 14.87 -12.65
N THR A 254 -1.95 13.68 -13.26
CA THR A 254 -2.57 13.50 -14.58
C THR A 254 -4.11 13.46 -14.56
N MET A 255 -4.74 13.70 -13.41
CA MET A 255 -6.18 13.90 -13.26
C MET A 255 -6.57 15.38 -13.21
N LEU A 256 -5.61 16.23 -12.87
CA LEU A 256 -5.85 17.65 -12.61
C LEU A 256 -6.06 18.40 -13.93
N ALA A 257 -6.97 19.37 -13.91
CA ALA A 257 -7.22 20.27 -15.01
C ALA A 257 -6.28 21.49 -14.98
N GLY A 258 -6.22 22.22 -16.10
CA GLY A 258 -5.39 23.41 -16.22
C GLY A 258 -3.88 23.15 -16.28
N GLU A 259 -3.08 24.15 -15.98
CA GLU A 259 -1.63 23.99 -15.89
C GLU A 259 -1.25 23.28 -14.58
N VAL A 260 -0.51 22.18 -14.67
CA VAL A 260 -0.07 21.40 -13.50
C VAL A 260 1.44 21.41 -13.39
N VAL A 261 1.96 21.89 -12.27
CA VAL A 261 3.37 21.78 -11.90
C VAL A 261 3.52 20.62 -10.91
N ALA A 262 4.12 19.54 -11.36
CA ALA A 262 4.27 18.29 -10.59
C ALA A 262 5.71 18.15 -10.09
N VAL A 263 5.89 18.26 -8.78
CA VAL A 263 7.20 18.24 -8.11
C VAL A 263 7.51 16.86 -7.55
N GLU A 264 8.74 16.39 -7.74
CA GLU A 264 9.23 15.13 -7.17
C GLU A 264 10.72 15.27 -6.81
N VAL A 265 11.08 14.85 -5.61
CA VAL A 265 12.44 14.96 -5.06
C VAL A 265 13.40 13.88 -5.57
N ASP A 266 12.89 12.71 -5.94
CA ASP A 266 13.70 11.60 -6.48
C ASP A 266 13.74 11.68 -8.01
N GLU A 267 14.94 11.83 -8.59
CA GLU A 267 15.14 11.98 -10.03
C GLU A 267 14.53 10.81 -10.84
N ALA A 268 14.74 9.58 -10.40
CA ALA A 268 14.22 8.40 -11.10
C ALA A 268 12.68 8.32 -11.00
N ARG A 269 12.08 8.86 -9.94
CA ARG A 269 10.63 8.98 -9.82
C ARG A 269 10.10 10.13 -10.68
N ALA A 270 10.81 11.25 -10.77
CA ALA A 270 10.47 12.37 -11.66
C ALA A 270 10.47 11.92 -13.12
N GLU A 271 11.49 11.18 -13.57
CA GLU A 271 11.50 10.60 -14.91
C GLU A 271 10.31 9.65 -15.19
N ARG A 272 9.91 8.86 -14.18
CA ARG A 272 8.73 7.99 -14.32
C ARG A 272 7.44 8.80 -14.41
N LEU A 273 7.33 9.86 -13.64
CA LEU A 273 6.21 10.79 -13.69
C LEU A 273 6.08 11.42 -15.09
N GLU A 274 7.19 11.87 -15.69
CA GLU A 274 7.19 12.37 -17.07
C GLU A 274 6.73 11.30 -18.09
N LYS A 275 7.22 10.06 -17.94
CA LYS A 275 6.80 8.94 -18.80
C LYS A 275 5.30 8.66 -18.65
N THR A 276 4.78 8.73 -17.41
CA THR A 276 3.36 8.56 -17.12
C THR A 276 2.54 9.68 -17.75
N ALA A 277 2.94 10.94 -17.57
CA ALA A 277 2.23 12.09 -18.16
C ALA A 277 2.15 11.99 -19.68
N ARG A 278 3.26 11.66 -20.34
CA ARG A 278 3.31 11.43 -21.82
C ARG A 278 2.40 10.27 -22.25
N LEU A 279 2.45 9.13 -21.53
CA LEU A 279 1.64 7.94 -21.83
C LEU A 279 0.15 8.24 -21.77
N LEU A 280 -0.26 8.99 -20.74
CA LEU A 280 -1.67 9.31 -20.50
C LEU A 280 -2.16 10.53 -21.31
N GLY A 281 -1.25 11.19 -22.07
CA GLY A 281 -1.59 12.37 -22.87
C GLY A 281 -1.84 13.63 -22.02
N ALA A 282 -1.32 13.68 -20.80
CA ALA A 282 -1.45 14.82 -19.89
C ALA A 282 -0.41 15.90 -20.22
N THR A 283 -0.62 16.61 -21.34
CA THR A 283 0.32 17.59 -21.90
C THR A 283 0.48 18.87 -21.07
N ALA A 284 -0.49 19.15 -20.21
CA ALA A 284 -0.47 20.29 -19.30
C ALA A 284 0.35 20.04 -18.01
N VAL A 285 0.85 18.82 -17.80
CA VAL A 285 1.68 18.47 -16.64
C VAL A 285 3.15 18.77 -16.94
N ARG A 286 3.72 19.73 -16.21
CA ARG A 286 5.14 20.05 -16.21
C ARG A 286 5.81 19.44 -14.97
N VAL A 287 6.78 18.56 -15.17
CA VAL A 287 7.50 17.92 -14.07
C VAL A 287 8.69 18.78 -13.65
N VAL A 288 8.89 18.90 -12.35
CA VAL A 288 10.01 19.61 -11.73
C VAL A 288 10.69 18.67 -10.73
N HIS A 289 11.97 18.41 -10.93
CA HIS A 289 12.80 17.69 -9.98
C HIS A 289 13.29 18.69 -8.93
N ALA A 290 12.66 18.68 -7.75
CA ALA A 290 13.00 19.56 -6.63
C ALA A 290 12.50 18.99 -5.30
N ASP A 291 13.03 19.48 -4.19
CA ASP A 291 12.45 19.23 -2.87
C ASP A 291 11.20 20.11 -2.72
N GLY A 292 10.06 19.47 -2.45
CA GLY A 292 8.77 20.17 -2.26
C GLY A 292 8.76 21.16 -1.09
N ARG A 293 9.72 21.05 -0.17
CA ARG A 293 9.90 21.97 0.96
C ARG A 293 10.66 23.26 0.58
N GLU A 294 11.49 23.18 -0.45
CA GLU A 294 12.38 24.26 -0.92
C GLU A 294 12.16 24.53 -2.41
N LEU A 295 10.96 25.00 -2.74
CA LEU A 295 10.58 25.25 -4.14
C LEU A 295 11.34 26.42 -4.76
N PRO A 296 11.71 26.34 -6.04
CA PRO A 296 12.23 27.47 -6.80
C PRO A 296 11.31 28.70 -6.69
N PRO A 297 11.86 29.92 -6.56
CA PRO A 297 11.06 31.12 -6.35
C PRO A 297 10.05 31.43 -7.45
N GLU A 298 10.32 30.99 -8.69
CA GLU A 298 9.43 31.17 -9.83
C GLU A 298 8.17 30.27 -9.78
N LEU A 299 8.14 29.27 -8.87
CA LEU A 299 6.98 28.44 -8.61
C LEU A 299 6.12 29.09 -7.54
N ASP A 300 5.31 30.04 -7.93
CA ASP A 300 4.48 30.85 -7.05
C ASP A 300 3.13 31.18 -7.70
N ASP A 301 2.21 31.76 -6.94
CA ASP A 301 0.89 32.26 -7.39
C ASP A 301 0.03 31.15 -8.01
N PHE A 302 -0.07 30.00 -7.32
CA PHE A 302 -0.96 28.91 -7.70
C PHE A 302 -2.39 29.13 -7.19
N ASP A 303 -3.36 28.67 -7.95
CA ASP A 303 -4.77 28.66 -7.54
C ASP A 303 -5.03 27.54 -6.54
N ARG A 304 -4.38 26.40 -6.77
CA ARG A 304 -4.54 25.20 -5.95
C ARG A 304 -3.22 24.48 -5.73
N ALA A 305 -3.15 23.74 -4.64
CA ALA A 305 -2.10 22.75 -4.46
C ALA A 305 -2.65 21.41 -3.98
N LEU A 306 -1.96 20.33 -4.36
CA LEU A 306 -2.12 18.98 -3.82
C LEU A 306 -0.84 18.62 -3.05
N VAL A 307 -1.01 18.20 -1.82
CA VAL A 307 0.03 17.59 -0.99
C VAL A 307 -0.41 16.17 -0.65
N ASP A 308 -0.19 15.22 -1.59
CA ASP A 308 -0.34 13.80 -1.32
C ASP A 308 0.93 13.31 -0.63
N ALA A 309 0.98 13.54 0.68
CA ALA A 309 2.22 13.52 1.44
C ALA A 309 2.80 12.11 1.63
N PRO A 310 4.13 11.96 1.68
CA PRO A 310 4.75 10.76 2.24
C PRO A 310 4.22 10.49 3.65
N CYS A 311 3.86 9.24 3.91
CA CYS A 311 3.23 8.85 5.18
C CYS A 311 3.56 7.39 5.53
N SER A 312 3.16 6.95 6.71
CA SER A 312 3.32 5.56 7.16
C SER A 312 2.63 4.52 6.28
N GLY A 313 1.62 4.92 5.49
CA GLY A 313 0.94 4.04 4.53
C GLY A 313 0.05 2.98 5.16
N LEU A 314 -0.41 3.18 6.39
CA LEU A 314 -1.24 2.21 7.12
C LEU A 314 -2.61 1.95 6.48
N GLY A 315 -3.04 2.76 5.52
CA GLY A 315 -4.28 2.56 4.77
C GLY A 315 -4.15 1.63 3.56
N VAL A 316 -2.93 1.28 3.13
CA VAL A 316 -2.68 0.54 1.87
C VAL A 316 -1.89 -0.76 2.06
N LEU A 317 -1.93 -1.33 3.26
CA LEU A 317 -1.15 -2.52 3.64
C LEU A 317 -1.58 -3.80 2.92
N ALA A 318 -2.77 -3.86 2.32
CA ALA A 318 -3.17 -4.97 1.46
C ALA A 318 -2.33 -5.03 0.18
N SER A 319 -2.10 -3.89 -0.47
CA SER A 319 -1.30 -3.77 -1.70
C SER A 319 0.20 -3.54 -1.44
N ARG A 320 0.55 -3.04 -0.25
CA ARG A 320 1.93 -2.74 0.18
C ARG A 320 2.25 -3.44 1.51
N PRO A 321 2.32 -4.79 1.49
CA PRO A 321 2.37 -5.59 2.72
C PRO A 321 3.61 -5.37 3.56
N ASP A 322 4.73 -4.98 2.95
CA ASP A 322 6.00 -4.70 3.61
C ASP A 322 5.97 -3.42 4.45
N LEU A 323 5.10 -2.46 4.14
CA LEU A 323 5.00 -1.22 4.91
C LEU A 323 4.64 -1.47 6.37
N ARG A 324 3.84 -2.49 6.69
CA ARG A 324 3.50 -2.79 8.09
C ARG A 324 4.70 -3.07 8.99
N TRP A 325 5.84 -3.46 8.40
CA TRP A 325 7.06 -3.83 9.15
C TRP A 325 8.13 -2.73 9.14
N ARG A 326 7.88 -1.64 8.42
CA ARG A 326 8.81 -0.52 8.27
C ARG A 326 8.12 0.85 8.30
N ALA A 327 6.80 0.86 8.53
CA ALA A 327 6.05 2.10 8.62
C ALA A 327 6.52 2.93 9.82
N GLU A 328 6.79 4.19 9.56
CA GLU A 328 7.08 5.21 10.57
C GLU A 328 6.20 6.43 10.26
N PRO A 329 5.51 7.01 11.25
CA PRO A 329 4.80 8.27 11.08
C PRO A 329 5.74 9.42 10.71
N LEU A 330 5.30 10.33 9.84
CA LEU A 330 6.11 11.44 9.31
C LEU A 330 5.43 12.82 9.48
N PRO A 331 4.83 13.15 10.64
CA PRO A 331 4.04 14.37 10.79
C PRO A 331 4.85 15.65 10.58
N GLU A 332 6.13 15.70 10.99
CA GLU A 332 7.00 16.86 10.80
C GLU A 332 7.23 17.16 9.32
N LEU A 333 7.56 16.14 8.52
CA LEU A 333 7.74 16.26 7.07
C LEU A 333 6.45 16.72 6.38
N GLN A 334 5.32 16.18 6.84
CA GLN A 334 4.00 16.54 6.30
C GLN A 334 3.66 18.00 6.59
N LEU A 335 3.95 18.50 7.81
CA LEU A 335 3.79 19.90 8.17
C LEU A 335 4.68 20.81 7.32
N GLU A 336 5.94 20.45 7.09
CA GLU A 336 6.85 21.22 6.23
C GLU A 336 6.30 21.31 4.80
N LEU A 337 5.83 20.21 4.22
CA LEU A 337 5.26 20.18 2.87
C LEU A 337 3.97 20.99 2.75
N VAL A 338 3.06 20.87 3.73
CA VAL A 338 1.81 21.66 3.74
C VAL A 338 2.13 23.16 3.84
N ARG A 339 3.03 23.57 4.73
CA ARG A 339 3.45 24.98 4.86
C ARG A 339 4.11 25.50 3.57
N ALA A 340 4.93 24.67 2.93
CA ALA A 340 5.52 25.02 1.64
C ALA A 340 4.44 25.23 0.56
N ALA A 341 3.44 24.35 0.47
CA ALA A 341 2.31 24.51 -0.44
C ALA A 341 1.51 25.79 -0.14
N LEU A 342 1.19 26.04 1.13
CA LEU A 342 0.45 27.22 1.57
C LEU A 342 1.15 28.52 1.19
N SER A 343 2.48 28.55 1.24
CA SER A 343 3.27 29.74 0.87
C SER A 343 3.28 30.04 -0.64
N ARG A 344 2.77 29.12 -1.47
CA ARG A 344 2.77 29.21 -2.94
C ARG A 344 1.38 29.34 -3.54
N VAL A 345 0.35 29.18 -2.73
CA VAL A 345 -1.04 29.33 -3.16
C VAL A 345 -1.54 30.72 -2.78
N ARG A 346 -2.14 31.41 -3.75
CA ARG A 346 -2.67 32.76 -3.57
C ARG A 346 -3.80 32.81 -2.53
N PRO A 347 -4.05 33.95 -1.89
CA PRO A 347 -5.23 34.15 -1.05
C PRO A 347 -6.53 33.83 -1.82
N GLY A 348 -7.43 33.11 -1.16
CA GLY A 348 -8.66 32.57 -1.79
C GLY A 348 -8.47 31.27 -2.56
N GLY A 349 -7.24 30.79 -2.73
CA GLY A 349 -6.95 29.49 -3.30
C GLY A 349 -7.13 28.35 -2.28
N ALA A 350 -6.86 27.12 -2.70
CA ALA A 350 -7.05 25.94 -1.86
C ALA A 350 -5.85 24.98 -1.90
N VAL A 351 -5.52 24.41 -0.75
CA VAL A 351 -4.55 23.31 -0.61
C VAL A 351 -5.29 22.04 -0.18
N VAL A 352 -5.17 20.98 -0.98
CA VAL A 352 -5.64 19.65 -0.59
C VAL A 352 -4.49 18.88 0.02
N TYR A 353 -4.65 18.55 1.29
CA TYR A 353 -3.75 17.65 2.02
C TYR A 353 -4.33 16.24 2.02
N SER A 354 -3.53 15.26 1.66
CA SER A 354 -3.93 13.85 1.70
C SER A 354 -2.79 12.93 2.13
N THR A 355 -3.17 11.82 2.74
CA THR A 355 -2.30 10.70 3.09
C THR A 355 -2.96 9.38 2.74
N CYS A 356 -2.18 8.32 2.54
CA CYS A 356 -2.68 6.96 2.45
C CYS A 356 -2.53 6.21 3.78
N THR A 357 -2.73 6.90 4.91
CA THR A 357 -2.61 6.31 6.25
C THR A 357 -3.89 6.47 7.08
N ILE A 358 -4.02 5.61 8.08
CA ILE A 358 -5.06 5.66 9.12
C ILE A 358 -4.32 5.85 10.44
N ASN A 359 -3.95 7.09 10.71
CA ASN A 359 -3.21 7.52 11.90
C ASN A 359 -3.46 9.01 12.13
N ALA A 360 -4.10 9.35 13.24
CA ALA A 360 -4.48 10.73 13.56
C ALA A 360 -3.27 11.68 13.70
N GLU A 361 -2.09 11.16 14.07
CA GLU A 361 -0.86 11.97 14.16
C GLU A 361 -0.43 12.52 12.80
N GLU A 362 -0.68 11.76 11.71
CA GLU A 362 -0.34 12.14 10.34
C GLU A 362 -1.52 12.80 9.60
N ASN A 363 -2.72 12.79 10.16
CA ASN A 363 -3.95 13.26 9.54
C ASN A 363 -4.48 14.50 10.25
N GLU A 364 -5.35 14.32 11.24
CA GLU A 364 -6.06 15.39 11.94
C GLU A 364 -5.09 16.32 12.67
N ALA A 365 -4.03 15.80 13.30
CA ALA A 365 -3.07 16.61 14.03
C ALA A 365 -2.28 17.57 13.13
N VAL A 366 -1.96 17.15 11.90
CA VAL A 366 -1.33 18.03 10.89
C VAL A 366 -2.29 19.14 10.48
N VAL A 367 -3.56 18.80 10.19
CA VAL A 367 -4.59 19.78 9.83
C VAL A 367 -4.83 20.78 10.98
N ASP A 368 -4.93 20.29 12.22
CA ASP A 368 -5.17 21.14 13.39
C ASP A 368 -3.99 22.10 13.64
N THR A 369 -2.77 21.64 13.41
CA THR A 369 -1.58 22.47 13.54
C THR A 369 -1.60 23.65 12.56
N VAL A 370 -1.81 23.38 11.25
CA VAL A 370 -1.78 24.47 10.24
C VAL A 370 -2.99 25.40 10.32
N THR A 371 -4.17 24.89 10.76
CA THR A 371 -5.33 25.75 11.00
C THR A 371 -5.14 26.63 12.24
N GLY A 372 -4.47 26.10 13.28
CA GLY A 372 -4.10 26.83 14.48
C GLY A 372 -3.13 28.00 14.22
N GLU A 373 -2.35 27.96 13.16
CA GLU A 373 -1.49 29.06 12.70
C GLU A 373 -2.27 30.25 12.13
N GLY A 374 -3.56 30.07 11.84
CA GLY A 374 -4.45 31.14 11.39
C GLY A 374 -4.36 31.52 9.93
N LEU A 375 -3.53 30.83 9.15
CA LEU A 375 -3.32 31.09 7.72
C LEU A 375 -4.40 30.48 6.83
N VAL A 376 -5.09 29.46 7.31
CA VAL A 376 -6.09 28.69 6.57
C VAL A 376 -7.32 28.40 7.40
N THR A 377 -8.41 28.03 6.71
CA THR A 377 -9.60 27.41 7.29
C THR A 377 -9.89 26.11 6.56
N ILE A 378 -10.48 25.13 7.25
CA ILE A 378 -10.96 23.92 6.58
C ILE A 378 -12.18 24.29 5.74
N ASP A 379 -12.23 23.77 4.51
CA ASP A 379 -13.39 23.93 3.65
C ASP A 379 -14.56 23.10 4.19
N PRO A 380 -15.66 23.73 4.64
CA PRO A 380 -16.78 23.02 5.22
C PRO A 380 -17.60 22.22 4.20
N THR A 381 -17.40 22.46 2.90
CA THR A 381 -18.25 21.88 1.84
C THR A 381 -17.72 20.53 1.35
N LEU A 382 -16.44 20.20 1.60
CA LEU A 382 -15.81 18.98 1.08
C LEU A 382 -16.59 17.71 1.48
N GLY A 383 -17.03 17.61 2.72
CA GLY A 383 -17.84 16.47 3.17
C GLY A 383 -19.21 16.39 2.53
N ASP A 384 -19.81 17.53 2.16
CA ASP A 384 -21.10 17.57 1.44
C ASP A 384 -20.97 17.16 -0.02
N GLU A 385 -19.84 17.46 -0.65
CA GLU A 385 -19.52 17.00 -2.00
C GLU A 385 -19.32 15.47 -2.05
N TRP A 386 -18.78 14.89 -1.00
CA TRP A 386 -18.44 13.47 -0.91
C TRP A 386 -19.03 12.76 0.32
N PRO A 387 -20.37 12.73 0.48
CA PRO A 387 -21.02 12.32 1.72
C PRO A 387 -20.75 10.87 2.13
N ALA A 388 -20.47 9.98 1.17
CA ALA A 388 -20.15 8.58 1.43
C ALA A 388 -18.78 8.38 2.10
N PHE A 389 -17.90 9.37 2.03
CA PHE A 389 -16.54 9.30 2.53
C PHE A 389 -16.25 10.28 3.66
N ARG A 390 -17.29 10.88 4.25
CA ARG A 390 -17.14 11.80 5.40
C ARG A 390 -16.37 11.14 6.53
N HIS A 391 -15.43 11.90 7.09
CA HIS A 391 -14.75 11.49 8.30
C HIS A 391 -15.75 11.41 9.48
N ARG A 392 -15.60 10.40 10.34
CA ARG A 392 -16.59 10.05 11.38
C ARG A 392 -16.88 11.14 12.38
N SER A 393 -15.81 11.79 12.88
CA SER A 393 -15.89 12.83 13.92
C SER A 393 -15.74 14.23 13.36
N ARG A 394 -15.33 14.38 12.11
CA ARG A 394 -15.06 15.67 11.45
C ARG A 394 -15.67 15.66 10.05
N PRO A 395 -16.97 15.94 9.93
CA PRO A 395 -17.71 15.78 8.67
C PRO A 395 -17.22 16.67 7.53
N GLU A 396 -16.43 17.69 7.81
CA GLU A 396 -15.73 18.56 6.85
C GLU A 396 -14.49 17.91 6.20
N LEU A 397 -14.01 16.79 6.75
CA LEU A 397 -12.90 16.00 6.24
C LEU A 397 -13.41 14.73 5.57
N LEU A 398 -12.55 14.08 4.79
CA LEU A 398 -12.85 12.77 4.21
C LEU A 398 -11.91 11.69 4.72
N GLN A 399 -12.45 10.48 4.86
CA GLN A 399 -11.67 9.28 5.16
C GLN A 399 -12.26 8.07 4.43
N THR A 400 -11.43 7.35 3.69
CA THR A 400 -11.77 6.01 3.23
C THR A 400 -11.18 4.98 4.21
N LEU A 401 -11.93 3.93 4.49
CA LEU A 401 -11.51 2.84 5.36
C LEU A 401 -11.67 1.50 4.62
N PRO A 402 -10.62 0.67 4.50
CA PRO A 402 -10.66 -0.57 3.72
C PRO A 402 -11.83 -1.51 4.05
N HIS A 403 -12.19 -1.63 5.32
CA HIS A 403 -13.28 -2.51 5.76
C HIS A 403 -14.69 -1.96 5.50
N LEU A 404 -14.84 -0.66 5.24
CA LEU A 404 -16.12 -0.02 4.94
C LEU A 404 -16.30 0.27 3.45
N HIS A 405 -15.23 0.68 2.78
CA HIS A 405 -15.31 1.21 1.41
C HIS A 405 -14.68 0.27 0.36
N ALA A 406 -14.11 -0.88 0.81
CA ALA A 406 -13.43 -1.85 -0.04
C ALA A 406 -12.39 -1.23 -0.99
N THR A 407 -11.69 -0.19 -0.52
CA THR A 407 -10.58 0.48 -1.21
C THR A 407 -9.49 0.84 -0.21
N GLY A 408 -8.34 1.34 -0.66
CA GLY A 408 -7.27 1.82 0.23
C GLY A 408 -7.77 2.90 1.19
N GLY A 409 -7.21 2.93 2.40
CA GLY A 409 -7.48 3.96 3.39
C GLY A 409 -6.75 5.25 3.04
N PHE A 410 -7.51 6.32 2.79
CA PHE A 410 -7.02 7.67 2.54
C PHE A 410 -7.68 8.66 3.47
N PHE A 411 -6.94 9.68 3.84
CA PHE A 411 -7.43 10.86 4.51
C PHE A 411 -7.33 12.05 3.58
N VAL A 412 -8.31 12.98 3.61
CA VAL A 412 -8.30 14.20 2.81
C VAL A 412 -8.85 15.38 3.59
N ALA A 413 -8.11 16.49 3.54
CA ALA A 413 -8.54 17.80 4.01
C ALA A 413 -8.36 18.82 2.88
N ARG A 414 -9.36 19.69 2.65
CA ARG A 414 -9.24 20.86 1.77
C ARG A 414 -9.15 22.11 2.62
N LEU A 415 -8.04 22.83 2.49
CA LEU A 415 -7.68 24.01 3.26
C LEU A 415 -7.81 25.26 2.37
N LEU A 416 -8.63 26.21 2.79
CA LEU A 416 -8.82 27.50 2.09
C LEU A 416 -7.81 28.51 2.61
N VAL A 417 -6.98 29.06 1.72
CA VAL A 417 -5.96 30.07 2.05
C VAL A 417 -6.62 31.44 2.27
N ARG A 418 -6.26 32.11 3.38
CA ARG A 418 -6.80 33.42 3.75
C ARG A 418 -6.11 34.56 3.03
#